data_859e67a8f3a45a283eaf8b3a21ae390e
#
_entry.id   859e67a8f3a45a283eaf8b3a21ae390e
#
_cell.length_a   1.000
_cell.length_b   1.000
_cell.length_c   1.000
_cell.angle_alpha   90.00
_cell.angle_beta   90.00
_cell.angle_gamma   90.00
#
_symmetry.space_group_name_H-M   'P 1'
#
loop_
_entity.id
_entity.type
_entity.pdbx_description
1 polymer ?
#
loop_
_entity_poly.entity_id
_entity_poly.type
_entity_poly.pdbx_seq_one_letter_code
_entity_poly.pdbx_strand_id
1 'polypeptide(L)'
;SSQGTWVITSYSVAEAIIVPLTGWLAGRFGTVRVFTLAMTLFGVFSALCGFSGSLEMLVFGRIMQGLSGGCLMPLSQTLLMQIFPKERAPAAMALWAMTTLVAPVLGPILGGSICDNLSWPFIFFINVPIALGCAPLIARMLGRYETAKHKAPIDLVGLVLLVVFVGSLQVMLDIGKDHDWFASVEIRALAAIAIVGFLAFLFWELTDSNPVVDLRVFRHRGFTASVFTLSLGYGSMFGANVLT
;
A
#
# COMPACT_ATOMS: atom_id res chain seq x y z
N SER A 1 -12.90 3.60 -21.48
CA SER A 1 -12.16 4.30 -20.41
C SER A 1 -12.47 3.76 -19.00
N SER A 2 -13.72 3.39 -18.69
CA SER A 2 -14.09 2.85 -17.37
C SER A 2 -13.32 1.57 -16.96
N GLN A 3 -12.99 0.72 -17.91
CA GLN A 3 -12.25 -0.53 -17.63
C GLN A 3 -10.82 -0.31 -17.13
N GLY A 4 -10.12 0.71 -17.67
CA GLY A 4 -8.77 1.06 -17.23
C GLY A 4 -8.75 1.61 -15.80
N THR A 5 -9.78 2.36 -15.41
CA THR A 5 -9.94 2.88 -14.04
C THR A 5 -10.00 1.74 -13.03
N TRP A 6 -10.82 0.70 -13.28
CA TRP A 6 -10.92 -0.45 -12.39
C TRP A 6 -9.60 -1.19 -12.15
N VAL A 7 -8.73 -1.26 -13.14
CA VAL A 7 -7.40 -1.89 -13.02
C VAL A 7 -6.51 -1.11 -12.04
N ILE A 8 -6.60 0.21 -12.01
CA ILE A 8 -5.85 1.07 -11.09
C ILE A 8 -6.51 1.07 -9.71
N THR A 9 -7.81 1.34 -9.65
CA THR A 9 -8.59 1.41 -8.40
C THR A 9 -8.48 0.14 -7.59
N SER A 10 -8.62 -1.03 -8.23
CA SER A 10 -8.55 -2.31 -7.51
C SER A 10 -7.20 -2.55 -6.83
N TYR A 11 -6.10 -2.14 -7.46
CA TYR A 11 -4.77 -2.19 -6.86
C TYR A 11 -4.67 -1.23 -5.67
N SER A 12 -5.06 0.03 -5.86
CA SER A 12 -4.95 1.08 -4.84
C SER A 12 -5.81 0.78 -3.60
N VAL A 13 -7.04 0.28 -3.79
CA VAL A 13 -7.91 -0.16 -2.69
C VAL A 13 -7.28 -1.30 -1.92
N ALA A 14 -6.78 -2.33 -2.62
CA ALA A 14 -6.14 -3.48 -1.99
C ALA A 14 -4.88 -3.07 -1.21
N GLU A 15 -4.05 -2.19 -1.78
CA GLU A 15 -2.86 -1.63 -1.14
C GLU A 15 -3.24 -0.85 0.13
N ALA A 16 -4.22 0.04 0.05
CA ALA A 16 -4.66 0.86 1.17
C ALA A 16 -5.20 0.02 2.35
N ILE A 17 -5.86 -1.11 2.05
CA ILE A 17 -6.39 -2.03 3.06
C ILE A 17 -5.28 -2.78 3.79
N ILE A 18 -4.24 -3.25 3.08
CA ILE A 18 -3.22 -4.11 3.68
C ILE A 18 -2.17 -3.32 4.47
N VAL A 19 -1.94 -2.04 4.15
CA VAL A 19 -0.93 -1.21 4.82
C VAL A 19 -1.09 -1.19 6.34
N PRO A 20 -2.26 -0.90 6.93
CA PRO A 20 -2.44 -0.91 8.38
C PRO A 20 -2.25 -2.31 9.01
N LEU A 21 -2.57 -3.37 8.28
CA LEU A 21 -2.39 -4.76 8.74
C LEU A 21 -0.93 -5.21 8.76
N THR A 22 -0.05 -4.49 8.11
CA THR A 22 1.35 -4.89 7.96
C THR A 22 2.05 -5.08 9.30
N GLY A 23 1.77 -4.22 10.29
CA GLY A 23 2.30 -4.33 11.64
C GLY A 23 1.86 -5.60 12.36
N TRP A 24 0.58 -5.96 12.28
CA TRP A 24 0.05 -7.19 12.83
C TRP A 24 0.64 -8.43 12.15
N LEU A 25 0.71 -8.43 10.81
CA LEU A 25 1.31 -9.51 10.03
C LEU A 25 2.79 -9.73 10.44
N ALA A 26 3.55 -8.66 10.53
CA ALA A 26 4.96 -8.70 10.94
C ALA A 26 5.12 -9.23 12.38
N GLY A 27 4.29 -8.77 13.30
CA GLY A 27 4.28 -9.27 14.69
C GLY A 27 3.89 -10.74 14.80
N ARG A 28 2.95 -11.21 13.98
CA ARG A 28 2.44 -12.58 14.01
C ARG A 28 3.36 -13.60 13.34
N PHE A 29 3.90 -13.26 12.17
CA PHE A 29 4.65 -14.20 11.32
C PHE A 29 6.14 -13.90 11.23
N GLY A 30 6.55 -12.71 11.64
CA GLY A 30 7.93 -12.21 11.55
C GLY A 30 8.13 -11.26 10.37
N THR A 31 8.89 -10.21 10.59
CA THR A 31 9.06 -9.12 9.60
C THR A 31 9.72 -9.59 8.31
N VAL A 32 10.82 -10.35 8.40
CA VAL A 32 11.56 -10.83 7.23
C VAL A 32 10.74 -11.83 6.43
N ARG A 33 10.01 -12.72 7.10
CA ARG A 33 9.16 -13.71 6.44
C ARG A 33 8.00 -13.06 5.69
N VAL A 34 7.31 -12.12 6.34
CA VAL A 34 6.18 -11.40 5.70
C VAL A 34 6.70 -10.60 4.51
N PHE A 35 7.83 -9.90 4.64
CA PHE A 35 8.43 -9.15 3.55
C PHE A 35 8.80 -10.04 2.36
N THR A 36 9.48 -11.16 2.62
CA THR A 36 9.89 -12.11 1.57
C THR A 36 8.68 -12.75 0.88
N LEU A 37 7.66 -13.15 1.66
CA LEU A 37 6.43 -13.71 1.12
C LEU A 37 5.68 -12.68 0.28
N ALA A 38 5.51 -11.47 0.78
CA ALA A 38 4.86 -10.36 0.08
C ALA A 38 5.56 -10.05 -1.25
N MET A 39 6.90 -9.99 -1.25
CA MET A 39 7.69 -9.78 -2.47
C MET A 39 7.53 -10.93 -3.47
N THR A 40 7.56 -12.18 -3.01
CA THR A 40 7.35 -13.36 -3.86
C THR A 40 5.96 -13.35 -4.47
N LEU A 41 4.92 -13.11 -3.66
CA LEU A 41 3.53 -13.04 -4.13
C LEU A 41 3.33 -11.87 -5.10
N PHE A 42 3.93 -10.72 -4.83
CA PHE A 42 3.90 -9.58 -5.75
C PHE A 42 4.47 -9.94 -7.13
N GLY A 43 5.60 -10.65 -7.17
CA GLY A 43 6.20 -11.13 -8.43
C GLY A 43 5.31 -12.14 -9.14
N VAL A 44 4.73 -13.11 -8.41
CA VAL A 44 3.80 -14.12 -8.97
C VAL A 44 2.55 -13.47 -9.54
N PHE A 45 1.91 -12.55 -8.81
CA PHE A 45 0.72 -11.86 -9.29
C PHE A 45 1.03 -10.83 -10.37
N SER A 46 2.24 -10.28 -10.39
CA SER A 46 2.72 -9.49 -11.53
C SER A 46 2.82 -10.34 -12.80
N ALA A 47 3.35 -11.56 -12.71
CA ALA A 47 3.33 -12.47 -13.85
C ALA A 47 1.90 -12.82 -14.29
N LEU A 48 0.99 -13.08 -13.33
CA LEU A 48 -0.43 -13.33 -13.61
C LEU A 48 -1.08 -12.15 -14.38
N CYS A 49 -0.79 -10.91 -13.97
CA CYS A 49 -1.26 -9.71 -14.68
C CYS A 49 -0.71 -9.65 -16.11
N GLY A 50 0.57 -9.96 -16.30
CA GLY A 50 1.19 -9.97 -17.64
C GLY A 50 0.62 -11.05 -18.57
N PHE A 51 0.15 -12.18 -18.04
CA PHE A 51 -0.48 -13.26 -18.82
C PHE A 51 -2.02 -13.11 -18.89
N SER A 52 -2.59 -12.04 -18.35
CA SER A 52 -4.05 -11.92 -18.32
C SER A 52 -4.64 -11.80 -19.73
N GLY A 53 -5.59 -12.70 -20.04
CA GLY A 53 -6.36 -12.70 -21.28
C GLY A 53 -7.75 -12.05 -21.16
N SER A 54 -8.15 -11.67 -19.93
CA SER A 54 -9.42 -11.00 -19.65
C SER A 54 -9.26 -9.89 -18.63
N LEU A 55 -10.21 -8.93 -18.64
CA LEU A 55 -10.23 -7.84 -17.67
C LEU A 55 -10.39 -8.36 -16.24
N GLU A 56 -11.25 -9.35 -16.04
CA GLU A 56 -11.51 -9.93 -14.72
C GLU A 56 -10.27 -10.58 -14.13
N MET A 57 -9.50 -11.32 -14.95
CA MET A 57 -8.23 -11.92 -14.54
C MET A 57 -7.20 -10.83 -14.20
N LEU A 58 -7.16 -9.75 -14.98
CA LEU A 58 -6.27 -8.62 -14.71
C LEU A 58 -6.65 -7.92 -13.40
N VAL A 59 -7.92 -7.61 -13.17
CA VAL A 59 -8.41 -6.99 -11.93
C VAL A 59 -8.14 -7.88 -10.74
N PHE A 60 -8.40 -9.18 -10.83
CA PHE A 60 -8.04 -10.12 -9.76
C PHE A 60 -6.54 -10.11 -9.46
N GLY A 61 -5.72 -10.19 -10.50
CA GLY A 61 -4.26 -10.10 -10.36
C GLY A 61 -3.80 -8.80 -9.69
N ARG A 62 -4.45 -7.68 -10.04
CA ARG A 62 -4.18 -6.36 -9.45
C ARG A 62 -4.58 -6.27 -7.97
N ILE A 63 -5.71 -6.84 -7.58
CA ILE A 63 -6.11 -6.94 -6.16
C ILE A 63 -5.04 -7.73 -5.38
N MET A 64 -4.68 -8.90 -5.85
CA MET A 64 -3.69 -9.75 -5.19
C MET A 64 -2.29 -9.11 -5.17
N GLN A 65 -1.93 -8.41 -6.24
CA GLN A 65 -0.70 -7.65 -6.34
C GLN A 65 -0.69 -6.46 -5.36
N GLY A 66 -1.82 -5.74 -5.20
CA GLY A 66 -1.97 -4.66 -4.23
C GLY A 66 -1.88 -5.17 -2.78
N LEU A 67 -2.56 -6.28 -2.45
CA LEU A 67 -2.47 -6.91 -1.12
C LEU A 67 -1.05 -7.36 -0.77
N SER A 68 -0.29 -7.82 -1.73
CA SER A 68 1.11 -8.20 -1.49
C SER A 68 2.06 -7.00 -1.52
N GLY A 69 1.90 -6.09 -2.46
CA GLY A 69 2.75 -4.91 -2.65
C GLY A 69 2.67 -3.91 -1.51
N GLY A 70 1.47 -3.67 -0.96
CA GLY A 70 1.25 -2.68 0.10
C GLY A 70 2.01 -2.97 1.40
N CYS A 71 2.39 -4.22 1.65
CA CYS A 71 3.25 -4.55 2.79
C CYS A 71 4.72 -4.15 2.60
N LEU A 72 5.19 -3.99 1.36
CA LEU A 72 6.62 -3.86 1.07
C LEU A 72 7.22 -2.55 1.59
N MET A 73 6.53 -1.43 1.41
CA MET A 73 7.05 -0.13 1.87
C MET A 73 7.19 -0.06 3.40
N PRO A 74 6.15 -0.30 4.21
CA PRO A 74 6.28 -0.21 5.67
C PRO A 74 7.23 -1.27 6.24
N LEU A 75 7.28 -2.48 5.67
CA LEU A 75 8.22 -3.50 6.12
C LEU A 75 9.67 -3.17 5.76
N SER A 76 9.92 -2.55 4.60
CA SER A 76 11.27 -2.11 4.23
C SER A 76 11.81 -1.06 5.21
N GLN A 77 10.97 -0.09 5.61
CA GLN A 77 11.33 0.89 6.65
C GLN A 77 11.63 0.20 7.98
N THR A 78 10.76 -0.71 8.41
CA THR A 78 10.94 -1.47 9.65
C THR A 78 12.24 -2.26 9.66
N LEU A 79 12.55 -2.96 8.56
CA LEU A 79 13.79 -3.71 8.41
C LEU A 79 15.02 -2.80 8.43
N LEU A 80 14.99 -1.65 7.76
CA LEU A 80 16.08 -0.68 7.81
C LEU A 80 16.34 -0.21 9.25
N MET A 81 15.29 0.13 9.99
CA MET A 81 15.40 0.56 11.38
C MET A 81 15.90 -0.54 12.33
N GLN A 82 15.70 -1.82 11.99
CA GLN A 82 16.20 -2.95 12.76
C GLN A 82 17.67 -3.29 12.45
N ILE A 83 18.09 -3.11 11.21
CA ILE A 83 19.42 -3.48 10.73
C ILE A 83 20.46 -2.42 11.09
N PHE A 84 20.09 -1.14 10.93
CA PHE A 84 21.02 -0.03 11.16
C PHE A 84 21.01 0.42 12.63
N PRO A 85 22.21 0.69 13.23
CA PRO A 85 22.27 1.28 14.55
C PRO A 85 21.59 2.65 14.58
N LYS A 86 21.12 3.05 15.78
CA LYS A 86 20.33 4.30 15.96
C LYS A 86 21.02 5.55 15.39
N GLU A 87 22.34 5.60 15.46
CA GLU A 87 23.17 6.73 14.98
C GLU A 87 23.14 6.85 13.44
N ARG A 88 22.97 5.73 12.73
CA ARG A 88 22.95 5.66 11.26
C ARG A 88 21.54 5.54 10.66
N ALA A 89 20.54 5.32 11.49
CA ALA A 89 19.16 5.18 11.06
C ALA A 89 18.66 6.40 10.25
N PRO A 90 18.97 7.66 10.62
CA PRO A 90 18.56 8.82 9.81
C PRO A 90 19.14 8.80 8.39
N ALA A 91 20.41 8.41 8.23
CA ALA A 91 21.03 8.31 6.91
C ALA A 91 20.40 7.19 6.05
N ALA A 92 20.13 6.02 6.66
CA ALA A 92 19.44 4.92 5.98
C ALA A 92 18.03 5.32 5.53
N MET A 93 17.28 6.04 6.38
CA MET A 93 15.95 6.53 6.04
C MET A 93 16.00 7.63 4.96
N ALA A 94 17.02 8.48 4.95
CA ALA A 94 17.20 9.46 3.89
C ALA A 94 17.46 8.79 2.53
N LEU A 95 18.31 7.76 2.48
CA LEU A 95 18.53 6.97 1.26
C LEU A 95 17.26 6.25 0.81
N TRP A 96 16.52 5.68 1.73
CA TRP A 96 15.21 5.06 1.44
C TRP A 96 14.23 6.07 0.83
N ALA A 97 14.12 7.28 1.42
CA ALA A 97 13.27 8.34 0.91
C ALA A 97 13.69 8.80 -0.49
N MET A 98 15.00 8.90 -0.76
CA MET A 98 15.50 9.22 -2.11
C MET A 98 15.10 8.17 -3.13
N THR A 99 15.20 6.87 -2.80
CA THR A 99 14.79 5.80 -3.72
C THR A 99 13.30 5.82 -4.02
N THR A 100 12.46 6.14 -3.04
CA THR A 100 11.00 6.24 -3.24
C THR A 100 10.60 7.42 -4.13
N LEU A 101 11.40 8.49 -4.18
CA LEU A 101 11.16 9.64 -5.06
C LEU A 101 11.55 9.36 -6.52
N VAL A 102 12.46 8.43 -6.76
CA VAL A 102 12.91 8.08 -8.13
C VAL A 102 11.83 7.32 -8.90
N ALA A 103 11.06 6.46 -8.22
CA ALA A 103 10.06 5.60 -8.88
C ALA A 103 8.94 6.39 -9.61
N PRO A 104 8.32 7.44 -9.03
CA PRO A 104 7.32 8.24 -9.73
C PRO A 104 7.86 8.99 -10.97
N VAL A 105 9.15 9.30 -10.99
CA VAL A 105 9.80 9.97 -12.13
C VAL A 105 10.13 8.96 -13.23
N LEU A 106 10.72 7.82 -12.87
CA LEU A 106 11.10 6.80 -13.85
C LEU A 106 9.91 5.96 -14.34
N GLY A 107 8.87 5.80 -13.53
CA GLY A 107 7.70 4.98 -13.85
C GLY A 107 7.04 5.36 -15.17
N PRO A 108 6.60 6.60 -15.38
CA PRO A 108 5.99 7.02 -16.64
C PRO A 108 6.93 6.90 -17.84
N ILE A 109 8.22 7.19 -17.66
CA ILE A 109 9.24 7.10 -18.73
C ILE A 109 9.43 5.64 -19.16
N LEU A 110 9.64 4.74 -18.20
CA LEU A 110 9.83 3.31 -18.48
C LEU A 110 8.53 2.69 -18.97
N GLY A 111 7.40 3.01 -18.35
CA GLY A 111 6.08 2.50 -18.74
C GLY A 111 5.69 2.92 -20.15
N GLY A 112 5.86 4.20 -20.50
CA GLY A 112 5.64 4.71 -21.84
C GLY A 112 6.54 4.01 -22.86
N SER A 113 7.86 3.98 -22.60
CA SER A 113 8.81 3.33 -23.50
C SER A 113 8.51 1.83 -23.71
N ILE A 114 8.08 1.12 -22.67
CA ILE A 114 7.68 -0.30 -22.76
C ILE A 114 6.42 -0.44 -23.63
N CYS A 115 5.42 0.40 -23.42
CA CYS A 115 4.19 0.36 -24.23
C CYS A 115 4.44 0.68 -25.68
N ASP A 116 5.32 1.65 -25.98
CA ASP A 116 5.59 2.11 -27.34
C ASP A 116 6.46 1.10 -28.14
N ASN A 117 7.42 0.44 -27.50
CA ASN A 117 8.39 -0.40 -28.14
C ASN A 117 8.13 -1.92 -28.04
N LEU A 118 7.34 -2.35 -27.03
CA LEU A 118 7.03 -3.75 -26.78
C LEU A 118 5.52 -3.98 -26.76
N SER A 119 4.98 -4.19 -25.57
CA SER A 119 3.54 -4.29 -25.33
C SER A 119 3.24 -4.10 -23.83
N TRP A 120 2.00 -3.71 -23.49
CA TRP A 120 1.61 -3.41 -22.11
C TRP A 120 1.88 -4.53 -21.09
N PRO A 121 1.84 -5.85 -21.39
CA PRO A 121 2.13 -6.89 -20.40
C PRO A 121 3.55 -6.84 -19.84
N PHE A 122 4.50 -6.28 -20.61
CA PHE A 122 5.88 -6.16 -20.15
C PHE A 122 6.06 -5.19 -19.00
N ILE A 123 5.11 -4.25 -18.75
CA ILE A 123 5.07 -3.43 -17.54
C ILE A 123 4.99 -4.31 -16.29
N PHE A 124 4.30 -5.44 -16.39
CA PHE A 124 4.19 -6.39 -15.29
C PHE A 124 5.38 -7.35 -15.26
N PHE A 125 5.81 -7.84 -16.40
CA PHE A 125 6.91 -8.81 -16.45
C PHE A 125 8.25 -8.26 -15.96
N ILE A 126 8.50 -6.95 -16.06
CA ILE A 126 9.73 -6.33 -15.53
C ILE A 126 9.87 -6.52 -14.01
N ASN A 127 8.77 -6.60 -13.27
CA ASN A 127 8.77 -6.80 -11.82
C ASN A 127 9.10 -8.25 -11.43
N VAL A 128 8.84 -9.22 -12.31
CA VAL A 128 8.95 -10.65 -11.99
C VAL A 128 10.39 -11.05 -11.65
N PRO A 129 11.40 -10.80 -12.51
CA PRO A 129 12.78 -11.19 -12.21
C PRO A 129 13.32 -10.43 -10.99
N ILE A 130 12.91 -9.17 -10.80
CA ILE A 130 13.33 -8.37 -9.65
C ILE A 130 12.76 -8.96 -8.36
N ALA A 131 11.45 -9.18 -8.30
CA ALA A 131 10.78 -9.68 -7.10
C ALA A 131 11.24 -11.11 -6.75
N LEU A 132 11.25 -12.02 -7.72
CA LEU A 132 11.62 -13.41 -7.49
C LEU A 132 13.13 -13.60 -7.26
N GLY A 133 13.98 -12.74 -7.83
CA GLY A 133 15.42 -12.75 -7.59
C GLY A 133 15.79 -12.17 -6.23
N CYS A 134 15.19 -11.05 -5.86
CA CYS A 134 15.46 -10.39 -4.56
C CYS A 134 14.88 -11.15 -3.36
N ALA A 135 13.72 -11.79 -3.48
CA ALA A 135 13.07 -12.47 -2.36
C ALA A 135 13.97 -13.52 -1.67
N PRO A 136 14.58 -14.51 -2.36
CA PRO A 136 15.47 -15.47 -1.72
C PRO A 136 16.77 -14.84 -1.21
N LEU A 137 17.27 -13.80 -1.86
CA LEU A 137 18.45 -13.08 -1.41
C LEU A 137 18.17 -12.40 -0.07
N ILE A 138 17.05 -11.71 0.04
CA ILE A 138 16.61 -11.05 1.28
C ILE A 138 16.38 -12.07 2.38
N ALA A 139 15.71 -13.20 2.11
CA ALA A 139 15.49 -14.25 3.08
C ALA A 139 16.81 -14.78 3.67
N ARG A 140 17.83 -14.96 2.83
CA ARG A 140 19.16 -15.44 3.27
C ARG A 140 19.93 -14.37 4.04
N MET A 141 19.95 -13.13 3.56
CA MET A 141 20.73 -12.05 4.17
C MET A 141 20.10 -11.53 5.47
N LEU A 142 18.77 -11.37 5.49
CA LEU A 142 18.05 -10.74 6.58
C LEU A 142 17.42 -11.73 7.56
N GLY A 143 17.47 -13.03 7.31
CA GLY A 143 16.87 -14.06 8.18
C GLY A 143 17.35 -13.98 9.63
N ARG A 144 18.57 -13.49 9.87
CA ARG A 144 19.13 -13.27 11.22
C ARG A 144 18.49 -12.10 11.98
N TYR A 145 17.81 -11.21 11.26
CA TYR A 145 17.10 -10.06 11.84
C TYR A 145 15.59 -10.31 12.00
N GLU A 146 15.18 -11.59 11.96
CA GLU A 146 13.78 -11.95 12.15
C GLU A 146 13.27 -11.51 13.51
N THR A 147 12.11 -10.87 13.54
CA THR A 147 11.48 -10.39 14.78
C THR A 147 10.87 -11.53 15.59
N ALA A 148 10.86 -11.36 16.92
CA ALA A 148 10.12 -12.24 17.81
C ALA A 148 8.63 -12.21 17.48
N LYS A 149 8.01 -13.39 17.42
CA LYS A 149 6.59 -13.52 17.09
C LYS A 149 5.72 -13.29 18.31
N HIS A 150 4.72 -12.46 18.16
CA HIS A 150 3.71 -12.20 19.18
C HIS A 150 2.35 -12.73 18.72
N LYS A 151 1.70 -13.52 19.59
CA LYS A 151 0.34 -14.03 19.31
C LYS A 151 -0.71 -12.99 19.73
N ALA A 152 -0.69 -11.81 19.11
CA ALA A 152 -1.77 -10.86 19.31
C ALA A 152 -3.04 -11.33 18.58
N PRO A 153 -4.23 -11.24 19.19
CA PRO A 153 -5.49 -11.46 18.49
C PRO A 153 -5.63 -10.43 17.36
N ILE A 154 -6.32 -10.83 16.29
CA ILE A 154 -6.67 -9.90 15.23
C ILE A 154 -7.96 -9.19 15.60
N ASP A 155 -7.99 -7.89 15.48
CA ASP A 155 -9.21 -7.10 15.57
C ASP A 155 -9.95 -7.14 14.21
N LEU A 156 -10.85 -8.10 14.09
CA LEU A 156 -11.66 -8.27 12.88
C LEU A 156 -12.65 -7.14 12.67
N VAL A 157 -13.16 -6.53 13.75
CA VAL A 157 -14.15 -5.44 13.66
C VAL A 157 -13.47 -4.17 13.15
N GLY A 158 -12.36 -3.77 13.77
CA GLY A 158 -11.55 -2.64 13.30
C GLY A 158 -11.10 -2.83 11.86
N LEU A 159 -10.70 -4.06 11.48
CA LEU A 159 -10.34 -4.38 10.10
C LEU A 159 -11.50 -4.20 9.12
N VAL A 160 -12.68 -4.74 9.42
CA VAL A 160 -13.87 -4.59 8.55
C VAL A 160 -14.25 -3.13 8.42
N LEU A 161 -14.25 -2.36 9.51
CA LEU A 161 -14.53 -0.93 9.50
C LEU A 161 -13.51 -0.16 8.65
N LEU A 162 -12.23 -0.51 8.77
CA LEU A 162 -11.16 0.05 7.94
C LEU A 162 -11.38 -0.22 6.46
N VAL A 163 -11.66 -1.48 6.10
CA VAL A 163 -11.94 -1.89 4.70
C VAL A 163 -13.13 -1.13 4.13
N VAL A 164 -14.21 -1.02 4.88
CA VAL A 164 -15.42 -0.30 4.47
C VAL A 164 -15.12 1.19 4.30
N PHE A 165 -14.49 1.81 5.28
CA PHE A 165 -14.13 3.23 5.23
C PHE A 165 -13.17 3.55 4.08
N VAL A 166 -12.00 2.90 4.05
CA VAL A 166 -10.96 3.18 3.06
C VAL A 166 -11.41 2.76 1.66
N GLY A 167 -12.04 1.60 1.53
CA GLY A 167 -12.55 1.11 0.25
C GLY A 167 -13.61 2.02 -0.35
N SER A 168 -14.61 2.44 0.43
CA SER A 168 -15.65 3.36 -0.08
C SER A 168 -15.08 4.74 -0.41
N LEU A 169 -14.16 5.26 0.40
CA LEU A 169 -13.48 6.54 0.13
C LEU A 169 -12.65 6.47 -1.16
N GLN A 170 -11.84 5.42 -1.33
CA GLN A 170 -10.99 5.25 -2.50
C GLN A 170 -11.82 5.13 -3.78
N VAL A 171 -12.84 4.26 -3.76
CA VAL A 171 -13.75 4.10 -4.90
C VAL A 171 -14.45 5.42 -5.22
N MET A 172 -14.97 6.14 -4.22
CA MET A 172 -15.59 7.44 -4.40
C MET A 172 -14.66 8.44 -5.09
N LEU A 173 -13.39 8.51 -4.67
CA LEU A 173 -12.42 9.45 -5.23
C LEU A 173 -12.04 9.08 -6.67
N ASP A 174 -11.90 7.79 -6.97
CA ASP A 174 -11.47 7.31 -8.29
C ASP A 174 -12.57 7.47 -9.36
N ILE A 175 -13.84 7.16 -9.02
CA ILE A 175 -14.94 7.24 -10.00
C ILE A 175 -15.72 8.56 -9.91
N GLY A 176 -15.46 9.39 -8.92
CA GLY A 176 -16.20 10.64 -8.68
C GLY A 176 -16.22 11.58 -9.87
N LYS A 177 -15.10 11.70 -10.59
CA LYS A 177 -14.98 12.52 -11.79
C LYS A 177 -15.88 12.03 -12.94
N ASP A 178 -16.02 10.71 -13.11
CA ASP A 178 -16.81 10.10 -14.18
C ASP A 178 -18.31 10.13 -13.88
N HIS A 179 -18.70 10.39 -12.63
CA HIS A 179 -20.09 10.40 -12.13
C HIS A 179 -20.55 11.77 -11.65
N ASP A 180 -19.96 12.86 -12.14
CA ASP A 180 -20.31 14.25 -11.78
C ASP A 180 -20.34 14.52 -10.25
N TRP A 181 -19.46 13.82 -9.49
CA TRP A 181 -19.29 13.96 -8.06
C TRP A 181 -20.62 13.86 -7.29
N PHE A 182 -20.89 14.78 -6.40
CA PHE A 182 -22.08 14.76 -5.51
C PHE A 182 -23.42 14.95 -6.23
N ALA A 183 -23.47 15.13 -7.53
CA ALA A 183 -24.71 15.08 -8.31
C ALA A 183 -25.24 13.63 -8.39
N SER A 184 -24.33 12.63 -8.41
CA SER A 184 -24.69 11.21 -8.44
C SER A 184 -25.12 10.69 -7.07
N VAL A 185 -26.16 9.84 -7.05
CA VAL A 185 -26.63 9.14 -5.84
C VAL A 185 -25.58 8.14 -5.36
N GLU A 186 -24.87 7.48 -6.27
CA GLU A 186 -23.82 6.50 -5.95
C GLU A 186 -22.66 7.15 -5.18
N ILE A 187 -22.18 8.29 -5.65
CA ILE A 187 -21.11 9.04 -5.00
C ILE A 187 -21.53 9.53 -3.61
N ARG A 188 -22.78 10.01 -3.47
CA ARG A 188 -23.32 10.41 -2.17
C ARG A 188 -23.44 9.23 -1.20
N ALA A 189 -23.84 8.06 -1.70
CA ALA A 189 -23.93 6.85 -0.88
C ALA A 189 -22.52 6.40 -0.44
N LEU A 190 -21.52 6.38 -1.36
CA LEU A 190 -20.13 6.07 -1.02
C LEU A 190 -19.55 7.05 -0.01
N ALA A 191 -19.83 8.37 -0.16
CA ALA A 191 -19.40 9.38 0.80
C ALA A 191 -20.03 9.15 2.19
N ALA A 192 -21.33 8.85 2.25
CA ALA A 192 -22.01 8.55 3.50
C ALA A 192 -21.43 7.29 4.16
N ILE A 193 -21.20 6.21 3.40
CA ILE A 193 -20.57 4.98 3.90
C ILE A 193 -19.15 5.27 4.40
N ALA A 194 -18.36 6.05 3.66
CA ALA A 194 -17.01 6.43 4.07
C ALA A 194 -17.01 7.23 5.38
N ILE A 195 -17.90 8.22 5.51
CA ILE A 195 -17.99 9.05 6.73
C ILE A 195 -18.45 8.21 7.92
N VAL A 196 -19.54 7.44 7.78
CA VAL A 196 -20.06 6.59 8.86
C VAL A 196 -19.03 5.51 9.23
N GLY A 197 -18.40 4.87 8.22
CA GLY A 197 -17.35 3.89 8.43
C GLY A 197 -16.14 4.48 9.16
N PHE A 198 -15.72 5.69 8.79
CA PHE A 198 -14.63 6.41 9.47
C PHE A 198 -14.96 6.72 10.93
N LEU A 199 -16.15 7.25 11.20
CA LEU A 199 -16.56 7.58 12.59
C LEU A 199 -16.68 6.31 13.44
N ALA A 200 -17.25 5.24 12.88
CA ALA A 200 -17.34 3.96 13.57
C ALA A 200 -15.95 3.34 13.81
N PHE A 201 -15.05 3.39 12.80
CA PHE A 201 -13.65 2.96 12.93
C PHE A 201 -12.93 3.76 14.02
N LEU A 202 -13.03 5.09 14.00
CA LEU A 202 -12.40 5.96 15.00
C LEU A 202 -12.89 5.65 16.41
N PHE A 203 -14.21 5.48 16.59
CA PHE A 203 -14.80 5.11 17.88
C PHE A 203 -14.28 3.74 18.36
N TRP A 204 -14.24 2.75 17.47
CA TRP A 204 -13.77 1.40 17.77
C TRP A 204 -12.29 1.40 18.18
N GLU A 205 -11.41 1.99 17.38
CA GLU A 205 -9.96 2.05 17.62
C GLU A 205 -9.59 2.79 18.91
N LEU A 206 -10.44 3.75 19.34
CA LEU A 206 -10.22 4.46 20.60
C LEU A 206 -10.71 3.67 21.82
N THR A 207 -11.61 2.71 21.65
CA THR A 207 -12.24 1.95 22.75
C THR A 207 -11.70 0.52 22.87
N ASP A 208 -11.21 -0.07 21.79
CA ASP A 208 -10.69 -1.44 21.84
C ASP A 208 -9.33 -1.52 22.54
N SER A 209 -9.09 -2.68 23.14
CA SER A 209 -7.86 -2.98 23.87
C SER A 209 -6.69 -3.38 22.95
N ASN A 210 -6.98 -3.91 21.77
CA ASN A 210 -6.01 -4.39 20.79
C ASN A 210 -6.31 -3.83 19.40
N PRO A 211 -6.29 -2.50 19.22
CA PRO A 211 -6.69 -1.86 17.97
C PRO A 211 -5.78 -2.24 16.80
N VAL A 212 -6.32 -2.24 15.57
CA VAL A 212 -5.53 -2.41 14.33
C VAL A 212 -4.55 -1.26 14.16
N VAL A 213 -5.01 -0.04 14.49
CA VAL A 213 -4.23 1.20 14.41
C VAL A 213 -4.23 1.88 15.77
N ASP A 214 -3.11 1.89 16.47
CA ASP A 214 -3.02 2.59 17.76
C ASP A 214 -3.03 4.11 17.58
N LEU A 215 -4.23 4.69 17.64
CA LEU A 215 -4.43 6.14 17.51
C LEU A 215 -3.86 6.95 18.69
N ARG A 216 -3.46 6.30 19.81
CA ARG A 216 -2.84 6.97 20.96
C ARG A 216 -1.48 7.58 20.60
N VAL A 217 -0.87 7.12 19.53
CA VAL A 217 0.40 7.68 19.01
C VAL A 217 0.26 9.17 18.65
N PHE A 218 -0.95 9.60 18.22
CA PHE A 218 -1.25 11.01 17.93
C PHE A 218 -1.23 11.95 19.17
N ARG A 219 -1.17 11.40 20.38
CA ARG A 219 -0.92 12.21 21.59
C ARG A 219 0.50 12.81 21.62
N HIS A 220 1.43 12.21 20.91
CA HIS A 220 2.79 12.73 20.80
C HIS A 220 2.84 13.86 19.76
N ARG A 221 3.05 15.10 20.21
CA ARG A 221 3.05 16.30 19.36
C ARG A 221 4.04 16.17 18.16
N GLY A 222 5.22 15.58 18.39
CA GLY A 222 6.20 15.37 17.33
C GLY A 222 5.69 14.44 16.24
N PHE A 223 5.03 13.32 16.60
CA PHE A 223 4.44 12.40 15.66
C PHE A 223 3.33 13.07 14.85
N THR A 224 2.41 13.75 15.52
CA THR A 224 1.28 14.45 14.88
C THR A 224 1.76 15.51 13.89
N ALA A 225 2.71 16.36 14.33
CA ALA A 225 3.28 17.38 13.45
C ALA A 225 3.98 16.76 12.23
N SER A 226 4.73 15.68 12.43
CA SER A 226 5.40 14.97 11.32
C SER A 226 4.41 14.38 10.32
N VAL A 227 3.35 13.73 10.79
CA VAL A 227 2.29 13.18 9.93
C VAL A 227 1.62 14.28 9.11
N PHE A 228 1.23 15.40 9.73
CA PHE A 228 0.64 16.53 9.02
C PHE A 228 1.59 17.13 7.97
N THR A 229 2.84 17.36 8.35
CA THR A 229 3.84 17.92 7.42
C THR A 229 4.07 17.00 6.23
N LEU A 230 4.22 15.69 6.46
CA LEU A 230 4.39 14.70 5.40
C LEU A 230 3.15 14.61 4.49
N SER A 231 1.95 14.58 5.08
CA SER A 231 0.70 14.51 4.31
C SER A 231 0.52 15.72 3.41
N LEU A 232 0.81 16.93 3.90
CA LEU A 232 0.76 18.16 3.10
C LEU A 232 1.86 18.17 2.03
N GLY A 233 3.07 17.75 2.38
CA GLY A 233 4.19 17.67 1.44
C GLY A 233 3.93 16.71 0.28
N TYR A 234 3.52 15.49 0.58
CA TYR A 234 3.17 14.51 -0.45
C TYR A 234 1.92 14.93 -1.24
N GLY A 235 0.89 15.45 -0.57
CA GLY A 235 -0.32 15.94 -1.22
C GLY A 235 -0.03 17.06 -2.22
N SER A 236 0.83 18.01 -1.88
CA SER A 236 1.23 19.09 -2.80
C SER A 236 2.08 18.57 -3.96
N MET A 237 3.01 17.65 -3.70
CA MET A 237 3.86 17.06 -4.74
C MET A 237 3.04 16.25 -5.76
N PHE A 238 2.14 15.36 -5.29
CA PHE A 238 1.30 14.57 -6.18
C PHE A 238 0.23 15.42 -6.86
N GLY A 239 -0.35 16.40 -6.16
CA GLY A 239 -1.29 17.36 -6.74
C GLY A 239 -0.67 18.17 -7.88
N ALA A 240 0.58 18.62 -7.73
CA ALA A 240 1.30 19.31 -8.80
C ALA A 240 1.51 18.42 -10.04
N ASN A 241 1.83 17.13 -9.85
CA ASN A 241 1.99 16.18 -10.97
C ASN A 241 0.69 15.89 -11.75
N VAL A 242 -0.48 16.06 -11.12
CA VAL A 242 -1.78 15.86 -11.78
C VAL A 242 -2.19 17.09 -12.59
N LEU A 243 -1.72 18.28 -12.21
CA LEU A 243 -2.07 19.56 -12.82
C LEU A 243 -1.14 19.96 -13.99
N THR A 244 0.01 19.29 -14.14
CA THR A 244 0.96 19.50 -15.24
C THR A 244 0.82 18.41 -16.29
#